data_3e82c3ffe1f78f6c88a71b265cb0582d
#
_entry.id   3e82c3ffe1f78f6c88a71b265cb0582d
#
_cell.length_a   1.000
_cell.length_b   1.000
_cell.length_c   1.000
_cell.angle_alpha   90.00
_cell.angle_beta   90.00
_cell.angle_gamma   90.00
#
_symmetry.space_group_name_H-M   'P 1'
#
loop_
_entity.id
_entity.type
_entity.pdbx_description
1 polymer ?
#
loop_
_entity_poly.entity_id
_entity_poly.type
_entity_poly.pdbx_seq_one_letter_code
_entity_poly.pdbx_strand_id
1 'polypeptide(L)'
;MGRNAKYTDEMITEMIRLRHAGLTAAEVGEKFGITSCAVLGILRYHRPGAVQDIWESRLDRMAQRWNDGFSVQKIAEEFRVQPNTIYCIAARNRDKFVRRHQK
;
A
#
# COMPACT_ATOMS: atom_id res chain seq x y z
N MET A 1 -25.15 12.13 14.35
CA MET A 1 -24.86 12.33 14.13
C MET A 1 -23.81 12.86 13.73
N GLY A 2 -23.56 13.48 13.80
CA GLY A 2 -22.51 14.29 13.30
C GLY A 2 -21.21 13.67 13.07
N ARG A 3 -20.93 12.64 13.72
CA ARG A 3 -19.63 12.05 13.57
C ARG A 3 -19.37 11.52 12.17
N ASN A 4 -20.41 11.23 11.45
CA ASN A 4 -20.23 10.78 10.08
C ASN A 4 -19.80 11.88 9.15
N ALA A 5 -20.05 13.10 9.53
CA ALA A 5 -19.66 14.23 8.69
C ALA A 5 -18.18 14.54 8.78
N LYS A 6 -17.47 13.86 9.69
CA LYS A 6 -16.05 14.08 9.82
C LYS A 6 -15.27 13.75 8.56
N TYR A 7 -15.73 12.81 7.78
CA TYR A 7 -14.96 12.32 6.64
C TYR A 7 -15.73 12.63 5.38
N THR A 8 -15.38 13.74 4.75
CA THR A 8 -16.03 14.14 3.51
C THR A 8 -15.43 13.36 2.35
N ASP A 9 -16.12 13.38 1.23
CA ASP A 9 -15.61 12.75 0.02
C ASP A 9 -14.25 13.32 -0.37
N GLU A 10 -14.07 14.61 -0.15
CA GLU A 10 -12.81 15.25 -0.47
C GLU A 10 -11.67 14.69 0.37
N MET A 11 -11.93 14.50 1.66
CA MET A 11 -10.92 13.92 2.55
C MET A 11 -10.59 12.50 2.13
N ILE A 12 -11.61 11.73 1.81
CA ILE A 12 -11.39 10.35 1.40
C ILE A 12 -10.60 10.30 0.10
N THR A 13 -10.93 11.15 -0.85
CA THR A 13 -10.20 11.23 -2.11
C THR A 13 -8.74 11.58 -1.87
N GLU A 14 -8.50 12.52 -0.95
CA GLU A 14 -7.13 12.91 -0.63
C GLU A 14 -6.36 11.75 0.02
N MET A 15 -7.01 10.99 0.91
CA MET A 15 -6.38 9.83 1.50
C MET A 15 -5.97 8.83 0.43
N ILE A 16 -6.85 8.60 -0.55
CA ILE A 16 -6.56 7.69 -1.64
C ILE A 16 -5.37 8.19 -2.44
N ARG A 17 -5.36 9.47 -2.75
CA ARG A 17 -4.28 10.07 -3.51
C ARG A 17 -2.94 9.89 -2.80
N LEU A 18 -2.93 10.11 -1.50
CA LEU A 18 -1.71 9.95 -0.72
C LEU A 18 -1.25 8.51 -0.68
N ARG A 19 -2.18 7.57 -0.58
CA ARG A 19 -1.82 6.16 -0.59
C ARG A 19 -1.22 5.77 -1.94
N HIS A 20 -1.78 6.27 -3.03
CA HIS A 20 -1.22 6.01 -4.35
C HIS A 20 0.17 6.63 -4.50
N ALA A 21 0.40 7.73 -3.82
CA ALA A 21 1.71 8.38 -3.86
C ALA A 21 2.77 7.60 -3.07
N GLY A 22 2.36 6.59 -2.31
CA GLY A 22 3.30 5.74 -1.60
C GLY A 22 3.30 5.88 -0.09
N LEU A 23 2.47 6.76 0.46
CA LEU A 23 2.42 6.90 1.91
C LEU A 23 1.75 5.68 2.54
N THR A 24 2.23 5.33 3.72
CA THR A 24 1.59 4.26 4.47
C THR A 24 0.32 4.78 5.10
N ALA A 25 -0.55 3.84 5.54
CA ALA A 25 -1.77 4.23 6.21
C ALA A 25 -1.47 5.05 7.46
N ALA A 26 -0.38 4.73 8.16
CA ALA A 26 -0.02 5.49 9.35
C ALA A 26 0.36 6.92 9.00
N GLU A 27 1.09 7.10 7.90
CA GLU A 27 1.48 8.44 7.47
C GLU A 27 0.28 9.26 7.05
N VAL A 28 -0.64 8.62 6.34
CA VAL A 28 -1.88 9.31 5.95
C VAL A 28 -2.66 9.68 7.19
N GLY A 29 -2.74 8.77 8.15
CA GLY A 29 -3.46 9.04 9.39
C GLY A 29 -2.89 10.22 10.12
N GLU A 30 -1.57 10.36 10.15
CA GLU A 30 -0.94 11.49 10.81
C GLU A 30 -1.39 12.81 10.22
N LYS A 31 -1.54 12.85 8.90
CA LYS A 31 -1.96 14.08 8.25
C LYS A 31 -3.38 14.47 8.59
N PHE A 32 -4.21 13.49 8.91
CA PHE A 32 -5.61 13.75 9.23
C PHE A 32 -5.92 13.61 10.72
N GLY A 33 -4.90 13.28 11.52
CA GLY A 33 -5.09 13.16 12.97
C GLY A 33 -5.84 11.91 13.39
N ILE A 34 -5.73 10.84 12.63
CA ILE A 34 -6.40 9.58 12.95
C ILE A 34 -5.39 8.44 12.88
N THR A 35 -5.83 7.27 13.32
CA THR A 35 -4.95 6.11 13.33
C THR A 35 -4.88 5.45 11.95
N SER A 36 -3.89 4.59 11.76
CA SER A 36 -3.79 3.84 10.52
C SER A 36 -4.98 2.92 10.34
N CYS A 37 -5.44 2.31 11.42
CA CYS A 37 -6.62 1.45 11.34
C CYS A 37 -7.85 2.23 10.88
N ALA A 38 -7.98 3.48 11.35
CA ALA A 38 -9.10 4.31 10.94
C ALA A 38 -9.01 4.63 9.45
N VAL A 39 -7.80 4.92 8.96
CA VAL A 39 -7.62 5.19 7.53
C VAL A 39 -8.06 3.99 6.70
N LEU A 40 -7.56 2.81 7.06
CA LEU A 40 -7.88 1.60 6.31
C LEU A 40 -9.37 1.30 6.36
N GLY A 41 -9.98 1.47 7.53
CA GLY A 41 -11.41 1.24 7.68
C GLY A 41 -12.24 2.18 6.84
N ILE A 42 -11.88 3.46 6.85
CA ILE A 42 -12.60 4.46 6.07
C ILE A 42 -12.53 4.13 4.59
N LEU A 43 -11.33 3.83 4.10
CA LEU A 43 -11.16 3.53 2.68
C LEU A 43 -11.90 2.27 2.29
N ARG A 44 -11.81 1.25 3.14
CA ARG A 44 -12.46 -0.02 2.85
C ARG A 44 -13.99 0.13 2.82
N TYR A 45 -14.51 0.95 3.70
CA TYR A 45 -15.95 1.14 3.78
C TYR A 45 -16.48 1.99 2.63
N HIS A 46 -15.79 3.07 2.32
CA HIS A 46 -16.30 4.04 1.34
C HIS A 46 -15.81 3.79 -0.08
N ARG A 47 -14.63 3.24 -0.24
CA ARG A 47 -14.03 3.05 -1.57
C ARG A 47 -13.30 1.72 -1.66
N PRO A 48 -14.03 0.60 -1.58
CA PRO A 48 -13.34 -0.70 -1.64
C PRO A 48 -12.57 -0.91 -2.94
N GLY A 49 -13.06 -0.37 -4.05
CA GLY A 49 -12.32 -0.48 -5.30
C GLY A 49 -11.00 0.25 -5.26
N ALA A 50 -10.95 1.39 -4.58
CA ALA A 50 -9.71 2.14 -4.47
C ALA A 50 -8.69 1.40 -3.62
N VAL A 51 -9.15 0.68 -2.60
CA VAL A 51 -8.25 -0.11 -1.78
C VAL A 51 -7.58 -1.18 -2.63
N GLN A 52 -8.35 -1.82 -3.49
CA GLN A 52 -7.79 -2.82 -4.39
C GLN A 52 -6.79 -2.19 -5.35
N ASP A 53 -7.12 -1.02 -5.91
CA ASP A 53 -6.22 -0.32 -6.81
C ASP A 53 -4.91 0.06 -6.13
N ILE A 54 -4.99 0.53 -4.90
CA ILE A 54 -3.79 0.89 -4.14
C ILE A 54 -2.92 -0.34 -3.95
N TRP A 55 -3.52 -1.46 -3.60
CA TRP A 55 -2.78 -2.68 -3.39
C TRP A 55 -2.10 -3.14 -4.68
N GLU A 56 -2.83 -3.09 -5.78
CA GLU A 56 -2.28 -3.51 -7.05
C GLU A 56 -1.16 -2.60 -7.52
N SER A 57 -1.29 -1.29 -7.31
CA SER A 57 -0.22 -0.36 -7.63
C SER A 57 1.02 -0.67 -6.83
N ARG A 58 0.85 -0.95 -5.55
CA ARG A 58 1.96 -1.30 -4.69
C ARG A 58 2.63 -2.57 -5.16
N LEU A 59 1.81 -3.55 -5.51
CA LEU A 59 2.32 -4.82 -5.98
C LEU A 59 3.15 -4.65 -7.24
N ASP A 60 2.65 -3.84 -8.17
CA ASP A 60 3.37 -3.59 -9.42
C ASP A 60 4.71 -2.92 -9.16
N ARG A 61 4.76 -1.99 -8.22
CA ARG A 61 6.02 -1.33 -7.88
C ARG A 61 7.00 -2.30 -7.25
N MET A 62 6.51 -3.14 -6.34
CA MET A 62 7.36 -4.14 -5.73
C MET A 62 7.93 -5.08 -6.79
N ALA A 63 7.05 -5.50 -7.71
CA ALA A 63 7.48 -6.41 -8.76
C ALA A 63 8.51 -5.75 -9.65
N GLN A 64 8.34 -4.48 -9.94
CA GLN A 64 9.30 -3.76 -10.76
C GLN A 64 10.67 -3.72 -10.09
N ARG A 65 10.70 -3.42 -8.80
CA ARG A 65 11.96 -3.41 -8.06
C ARG A 65 12.60 -4.80 -8.04
N TRP A 66 11.78 -5.81 -7.84
CA TRP A 66 12.25 -7.19 -7.84
C TRP A 66 12.88 -7.54 -9.18
N ASN A 67 12.17 -7.21 -10.27
CA ASN A 67 12.64 -7.54 -11.60
C ASN A 67 13.86 -6.72 -12.00
N ASP A 68 14.02 -5.54 -11.41
CA ASP A 68 15.18 -4.70 -11.68
C ASP A 68 16.42 -5.16 -10.91
N GLY A 69 16.28 -6.15 -10.05
CA GLY A 69 17.42 -6.69 -9.34
C GLY A 69 17.67 -6.12 -7.97
N PHE A 70 16.75 -5.32 -7.46
CA PHE A 70 16.88 -4.78 -6.11
C PHE A 70 16.86 -5.94 -5.11
N SER A 71 17.66 -5.81 -4.05
CA SER A 71 17.65 -6.82 -3.01
C SER A 71 16.32 -6.80 -2.27
N VAL A 72 15.95 -7.96 -1.74
CA VAL A 72 14.70 -8.05 -0.98
C VAL A 72 14.70 -7.09 0.19
N GLN A 73 15.86 -6.94 0.82
CA GLN A 73 15.95 -6.04 1.96
C GLN A 73 15.69 -4.60 1.54
N LYS A 74 16.22 -4.18 0.42
CA LYS A 74 15.98 -2.83 -0.07
C LYS A 74 14.52 -2.60 -0.41
N ILE A 75 13.91 -3.59 -1.04
CA ILE A 75 12.48 -3.49 -1.37
C ILE A 75 11.67 -3.38 -0.09
N ALA A 76 12.00 -4.21 0.89
CA ALA A 76 11.28 -4.20 2.16
C ALA A 76 11.40 -2.84 2.85
N GLU A 77 12.57 -2.24 2.81
CA GLU A 77 12.78 -0.94 3.42
C GLU A 77 11.97 0.14 2.70
N GLU A 78 11.96 0.08 1.38
CA GLU A 78 11.23 1.07 0.60
C GLU A 78 9.74 1.02 0.89
N PHE A 79 9.20 -0.18 1.03
CA PHE A 79 7.78 -0.36 1.25
C PHE A 79 7.41 -0.52 2.72
N ARG A 80 8.41 -0.45 3.60
CA ARG A 80 8.20 -0.49 5.05
C ARG A 80 7.52 -1.75 5.51
N VAL A 81 7.99 -2.86 4.99
CA VAL A 81 7.51 -4.18 5.39
C VAL A 81 8.71 -5.04 5.72
N GLN A 82 8.45 -6.23 6.24
CA GLN A 82 9.51 -7.16 6.57
C GLN A 82 10.00 -7.85 5.31
N PRO A 83 11.28 -8.20 5.22
CA PRO A 83 11.76 -8.93 4.04
C PRO A 83 10.99 -10.22 3.78
N ASN A 84 10.59 -10.91 4.84
CA ASN A 84 9.83 -12.12 4.68
C ASN A 84 8.50 -11.86 3.97
N THR A 85 7.92 -10.70 4.21
CA THR A 85 6.67 -10.30 3.54
C THR A 85 6.88 -10.22 2.04
N ILE A 86 8.04 -9.70 1.61
CA ILE A 86 8.33 -9.61 0.17
C ILE A 86 8.39 -10.99 -0.44
N TYR A 87 9.07 -11.94 0.24
CA TYR A 87 9.14 -13.30 -0.28
C TYR A 87 7.76 -13.93 -0.39
N CYS A 88 6.91 -13.70 0.59
CA CYS A 88 5.56 -14.26 0.56
C CYS A 88 4.74 -13.66 -0.58
N ILE A 89 4.86 -12.36 -0.77
CA ILE A 89 4.14 -11.69 -1.85
C ILE A 89 4.62 -12.20 -3.20
N ALA A 90 5.92 -12.34 -3.36
CA ALA A 90 6.48 -12.83 -4.62
C ALA A 90 6.01 -14.25 -4.91
N ALA A 91 5.95 -15.08 -3.88
CA ALA A 91 5.51 -16.47 -4.05
C ALA A 91 4.06 -16.54 -4.50
N ARG A 92 3.24 -15.61 -4.05
CA ARG A 92 1.83 -15.59 -4.41
C ARG A 92 1.55 -14.92 -5.75
N ASN A 93 2.51 -14.14 -6.25
CA ASN A 93 2.32 -13.37 -7.46
C ASN A 93 3.43 -13.66 -8.45
N ARG A 94 3.63 -14.93 -8.75
CA ARG A 94 4.74 -15.33 -9.61
C ARG A 94 4.67 -14.75 -11.00
N ASP A 95 3.48 -14.46 -11.46
CA ASP A 95 3.32 -13.87 -12.78
C ASP A 95 3.89 -12.46 -12.85
N LYS A 96 3.88 -11.75 -11.74
CA LYS A 96 4.42 -10.40 -11.69
C LYS A 96 5.87 -10.39 -11.23
N PHE A 97 6.23 -11.26 -10.32
CA PHE A 97 7.58 -11.32 -9.77
C PHE A 97 8.36 -12.41 -10.48
N VAL A 98 9.05 -12.01 -11.52
CA VAL A 98 9.83 -12.97 -12.31
C VAL A 98 10.91 -13.57 -11.44
N ARG A 99 11.01 -14.90 -11.52
CA ARG A 99 11.98 -15.60 -10.71
C ARG A 99 13.38 -15.17 -11.06
N ARG A 100 14.15 -14.82 -10.05
CA ARG A 100 15.53 -14.43 -10.25
C ARG A 100 16.41 -15.64 -10.27
N HIS A 101 17.43 -15.56 -11.09
CA HIS A 101 18.48 -16.53 -11.03
C HIS A 101 19.40 -16.18 -9.90
N GLN A 102 19.55 -17.11 -8.99
CA GLN A 102 20.46 -16.88 -7.89
C GLN A 102 21.80 -17.46 -8.23
N LYS A 103 22.78 -16.73 -7.92
CA LYS A 103 24.03 -17.24 -8.29
C LYS A 103 24.71 -17.63 -7.19
#